data_31a717b8b9bdfd17e4e89436d22a3721
#
_entry.id   31a717b8b9bdfd17e4e89436d22a3721
#
_cell.length_a   1.000
_cell.length_b   1.000
_cell.length_c   1.000
_cell.angle_alpha   90.00
_cell.angle_beta   90.00
_cell.angle_gamma   90.00
#
_symmetry.space_group_name_H-M   'P 1'
#
loop_
_entity.id
_entity.type
_entity.pdbx_description
1 polymer ?
#
loop_
_entity_poly.entity_id
_entity_poly.type
_entity_poly.pdbx_seq_one_letter_code
_entity_poly.pdbx_strand_id
1 'polypeptide(L)'
;VVSTVVLLFLGAWETARRNRQAEARKDAAAERAALQAQADDLVAAVLALRVAGDTHDHIWGGWAARGRVALCALAHGSIAYGLAGRTGAPRLLAASGEAARTVYSWDHESGVAAAALTAPLTRLGTAVAPLLRREDLGPAADAVFTAAARHHGDDARMARALRAFHEALRSALEPPAPVHRSRSPLRRRAARDALPRG
;
A
#
# COMPACT_ATOMS: atom_id res chain seq x y z
N VAL A 1 17.28 1.86 62.56
CA VAL A 1 18.19 2.04 61.38
C VAL A 1 17.87 1.06 60.27
N VAL A 2 17.65 -0.25 60.54
CA VAL A 2 17.35 -1.29 59.52
C VAL A 2 16.02 -1.01 58.79
N SER A 3 14.97 -0.57 59.50
CA SER A 3 13.67 -0.30 58.91
C SER A 3 13.69 0.84 57.88
N THR A 4 14.51 1.87 58.10
CA THR A 4 14.61 3.01 57.19
C THR A 4 15.28 2.63 55.87
N VAL A 5 16.31 1.80 55.93
CA VAL A 5 17.01 1.29 54.70
C VAL A 5 16.09 0.43 53.86
N VAL A 6 15.29 -0.46 54.49
CA VAL A 6 14.33 -1.29 53.79
C VAL A 6 13.24 -0.46 53.09
N LEU A 7 12.73 0.60 53.73
CA LEU A 7 11.74 1.49 53.14
C LEU A 7 12.30 2.28 51.96
N LEU A 8 13.57 2.74 52.04
CA LEU A 8 14.25 3.42 50.91
C LEU A 8 14.45 2.46 49.73
N PHE A 9 14.85 1.22 49.97
CA PHE A 9 14.98 0.21 48.92
C PHE A 9 13.66 -0.13 48.27
N LEU A 10 12.58 -0.31 49.03
CA LEU A 10 11.23 -0.56 48.51
C LEU A 10 10.73 0.64 47.66
N GLY A 11 10.94 1.86 48.12
CA GLY A 11 10.58 3.08 47.40
C GLY A 11 11.34 3.22 46.10
N ALA A 12 12.66 3.01 46.10
CA ALA A 12 13.48 3.04 44.89
C ALA A 12 13.09 1.93 43.90
N TRP A 13 12.82 0.72 44.37
CA TRP A 13 12.39 -0.40 43.53
C TRP A 13 11.01 -0.14 42.89
N GLU A 14 10.06 0.40 43.65
CA GLU A 14 8.73 0.75 43.15
C GLU A 14 8.82 1.85 42.08
N THR A 15 9.63 2.86 42.33
CA THR A 15 9.87 3.96 41.35
C THR A 15 10.50 3.42 40.08
N ALA A 16 11.54 2.58 40.19
CA ALA A 16 12.19 1.93 39.05
C ALA A 16 11.21 1.03 38.26
N ARG A 17 10.31 0.34 38.96
CA ARG A 17 9.27 -0.49 38.33
C ARG A 17 8.24 0.35 37.58
N ARG A 18 7.78 1.46 38.16
CA ARG A 18 6.85 2.40 37.52
C ARG A 18 7.46 3.06 36.29
N ASN A 19 8.73 3.46 36.36
CA ASN A 19 9.44 4.04 35.24
C ASN A 19 9.59 3.04 34.08
N ARG A 20 10.00 1.80 34.34
CA ARG A 20 10.05 0.75 33.31
C ARG A 20 8.69 0.49 32.66
N GLN A 21 7.62 0.50 33.44
CA GLN A 21 6.27 0.34 32.89
C GLN A 21 5.85 1.55 32.04
N ALA A 22 6.24 2.76 32.45
CA ALA A 22 5.96 3.97 31.67
C ALA A 22 6.75 3.99 30.35
N GLU A 23 8.02 3.59 30.38
CA GLU A 23 8.85 3.45 29.19
C GLU A 23 8.28 2.39 28.22
N ALA A 24 7.97 1.20 28.72
CA ALA A 24 7.35 0.15 27.91
C ALA A 24 6.01 0.57 27.25
N ARG A 25 5.22 1.42 27.95
CA ARG A 25 4.00 1.98 27.36
C ARG A 25 4.29 3.00 26.25
N LYS A 26 5.33 3.84 26.44
CA LYS A 26 5.76 4.80 25.42
C LYS A 26 6.28 4.07 24.18
N ASP A 27 7.10 3.06 24.37
CA ASP A 27 7.67 2.26 23.27
C ASP A 27 6.55 1.55 22.49
N ALA A 28 5.60 0.93 23.18
CA ALA A 28 4.45 0.31 22.54
C ALA A 28 3.52 1.31 21.83
N ALA A 29 3.43 2.55 22.31
CA ALA A 29 2.68 3.61 21.63
C ALA A 29 3.43 4.10 20.39
N ALA A 30 4.75 4.27 20.47
CA ALA A 30 5.59 4.66 19.35
C ALA A 30 5.58 3.58 18.23
N GLU A 31 5.63 2.31 18.61
CA GLU A 31 5.57 1.20 17.66
C GLU A 31 4.22 1.16 16.91
N ARG A 32 3.10 1.38 17.62
CA ARG A 32 1.78 1.48 16.99
C ARG A 32 1.68 2.69 16.06
N ALA A 33 2.20 3.84 16.46
CA ALA A 33 2.21 5.04 15.63
C ALA A 33 3.06 4.84 14.37
N ALA A 34 4.22 4.18 14.48
CA ALA A 34 5.05 3.83 13.34
C ALA A 34 4.35 2.87 12.38
N LEU A 35 3.66 1.86 12.91
CA LEU A 35 2.88 0.92 12.10
C LEU A 35 1.73 1.62 11.36
N GLN A 36 1.03 2.51 12.04
CA GLN A 36 -0.03 3.32 11.43
C GLN A 36 0.53 4.17 10.27
N ALA A 37 1.66 4.86 10.50
CA ALA A 37 2.30 5.66 9.46
C ALA A 37 2.73 4.83 8.24
N GLN A 38 3.23 3.62 8.45
CA GLN A 38 3.57 2.69 7.36
C GLN A 38 2.33 2.25 6.56
N ALA A 39 1.22 1.99 7.26
CA ALA A 39 -0.04 1.63 6.61
C ALA A 39 -0.61 2.80 5.79
N ASP A 40 -0.57 4.02 6.33
CA ASP A 40 -1.02 5.22 5.65
C ASP A 40 -0.17 5.51 4.40
N ASP A 41 1.15 5.29 4.47
CA ASP A 41 2.04 5.44 3.31
C ASP A 41 1.75 4.41 2.22
N LEU A 42 1.44 3.15 2.59
CA LEU A 42 0.99 2.14 1.62
C LEU A 42 -0.30 2.56 0.92
N VAL A 43 -1.31 3.02 1.66
CA VAL A 43 -2.58 3.49 1.07
C VAL A 43 -2.35 4.68 0.14
N ALA A 44 -1.54 5.65 0.56
CA ALA A 44 -1.19 6.81 -0.26
C ALA A 44 -0.46 6.40 -1.55
N ALA A 45 0.45 5.42 -1.48
CA ALA A 45 1.15 4.90 -2.65
C ALA A 45 0.21 4.17 -3.62
N VAL A 46 -0.75 3.38 -3.10
CA VAL A 46 -1.80 2.73 -3.91
C VAL A 46 -2.65 3.76 -4.64
N LEU A 47 -3.10 4.80 -3.94
CA LEU A 47 -3.91 5.87 -4.53
C LEU A 47 -3.13 6.63 -5.62
N ALA A 48 -1.85 6.94 -5.37
CA ALA A 48 -0.99 7.61 -6.35
C ALA A 48 -0.80 6.76 -7.61
N LEU A 49 -0.57 5.44 -7.45
CA LEU A 49 -0.46 4.53 -8.59
C LEU A 49 -1.77 4.44 -9.37
N ARG A 50 -2.90 4.38 -8.67
CA ARG A 50 -4.22 4.32 -9.30
C ARG A 50 -4.50 5.56 -10.13
N VAL A 51 -4.32 6.76 -9.57
CA VAL A 51 -4.51 8.03 -10.30
C VAL A 51 -3.61 8.10 -11.53
N ALA A 52 -2.35 7.69 -11.41
CA ALA A 52 -1.41 7.65 -12.53
C ALA A 52 -1.84 6.62 -13.61
N GLY A 53 -2.31 5.44 -13.18
CA GLY A 53 -2.82 4.39 -14.08
C GLY A 53 -4.09 4.81 -14.80
N ASP A 54 -5.08 5.35 -14.09
CA ASP A 54 -6.33 5.84 -14.69
C ASP A 54 -6.07 6.96 -15.71
N THR A 55 -5.12 7.86 -15.39
CA THR A 55 -4.71 8.93 -16.30
C THR A 55 -4.04 8.35 -17.56
N HIS A 56 -3.15 7.38 -17.39
CA HIS A 56 -2.50 6.69 -18.51
C HIS A 56 -3.54 5.99 -19.39
N ASP A 57 -4.43 5.21 -18.81
CA ASP A 57 -5.45 4.46 -19.53
C ASP A 57 -6.46 5.38 -20.24
N HIS A 58 -6.81 6.51 -19.62
CA HIS A 58 -7.71 7.50 -20.24
C HIS A 58 -7.08 8.14 -21.49
N ILE A 59 -5.80 8.45 -21.45
CA ILE A 59 -5.09 9.15 -22.55
C ILE A 59 -4.64 8.15 -23.62
N TRP A 60 -4.05 7.01 -23.23
CA TRP A 60 -3.32 6.11 -24.09
C TRP A 60 -3.95 4.73 -24.28
N GLY A 61 -4.86 4.33 -23.36
CA GLY A 61 -5.51 3.03 -23.37
C GLY A 61 -6.76 2.97 -24.25
N GLY A 62 -7.18 1.74 -24.57
CA GLY A 62 -8.46 1.44 -25.16
C GLY A 62 -8.60 1.64 -26.67
N TRP A 63 -9.75 1.21 -27.19
CA TRP A 63 -10.12 1.28 -28.61
C TRP A 63 -10.22 2.72 -29.13
N ALA A 64 -10.75 3.63 -28.31
CA ALA A 64 -10.96 5.02 -28.68
C ALA A 64 -9.63 5.77 -28.90
N ALA A 65 -8.61 5.49 -28.10
CA ALA A 65 -7.27 6.06 -28.28
C ALA A 65 -6.63 5.56 -29.58
N ARG A 66 -6.66 4.24 -29.80
CA ARG A 66 -6.16 3.62 -31.05
C ARG A 66 -6.93 4.12 -32.29
N GLY A 67 -8.26 4.26 -32.16
CA GLY A 67 -9.10 4.82 -33.22
C GLY A 67 -8.74 6.26 -33.55
N ARG A 68 -8.47 7.12 -32.57
CA ARG A 68 -8.00 8.49 -32.75
C ARG A 68 -6.67 8.54 -33.47
N VAL A 69 -5.70 7.70 -33.07
CA VAL A 69 -4.39 7.63 -33.74
C VAL A 69 -4.52 7.20 -35.19
N ALA A 70 -5.35 6.18 -35.47
CA ALA A 70 -5.62 5.75 -36.85
C ALA A 70 -6.26 6.86 -37.68
N LEU A 71 -7.24 7.60 -37.14
CA LEU A 71 -7.86 8.74 -37.83
C LEU A 71 -6.86 9.87 -38.05
N CYS A 72 -6.02 10.22 -37.10
CA CYS A 72 -4.97 11.21 -37.26
C CYS A 72 -3.94 10.80 -38.30
N ALA A 73 -3.50 9.53 -38.29
CA ALA A 73 -2.57 9.01 -39.32
C ALA A 73 -3.17 9.06 -40.72
N LEU A 74 -4.46 8.70 -40.87
CA LEU A 74 -5.17 8.83 -42.14
C LEU A 74 -5.33 10.30 -42.61
N ALA A 75 -5.68 11.20 -41.69
CA ALA A 75 -5.81 12.62 -41.97
C ALA A 75 -4.46 13.23 -42.40
N HIS A 76 -3.37 12.99 -41.69
CA HIS A 76 -2.04 13.47 -42.06
C HIS A 76 -1.55 12.86 -43.35
N GLY A 77 -1.77 11.56 -43.55
CA GLY A 77 -1.46 10.88 -44.82
C GLY A 77 -2.24 11.46 -45.99
N SER A 78 -3.54 11.77 -45.83
CA SER A 78 -4.36 12.37 -46.88
C SER A 78 -3.94 13.80 -47.24
N ILE A 79 -3.56 14.62 -46.26
CA ILE A 79 -3.02 15.96 -46.44
C ILE A 79 -1.68 15.88 -47.20
N ALA A 80 -0.77 15.01 -46.75
CA ALA A 80 0.51 14.81 -47.44
C ALA A 80 0.34 14.33 -48.88
N TYR A 81 -0.64 13.44 -49.10
CA TYR A 81 -1.02 13.00 -50.46
C TYR A 81 -1.51 14.15 -51.32
N GLY A 82 -2.34 15.06 -50.78
CA GLY A 82 -2.86 16.22 -51.48
C GLY A 82 -1.79 17.25 -51.82
N LEU A 83 -0.83 17.50 -50.93
CA LEU A 83 0.23 18.49 -51.05
C LEU A 83 1.40 18.03 -51.95
N ALA A 84 1.59 16.74 -52.16
CA ALA A 84 2.73 16.19 -52.89
C ALA A 84 2.77 16.51 -54.38
N GLY A 85 1.83 17.29 -54.94
CA GLY A 85 1.86 17.98 -56.26
C GLY A 85 2.13 17.11 -57.50
N ARG A 86 2.61 15.89 -57.34
CA ARG A 86 2.98 14.93 -58.40
C ARG A 86 2.06 13.72 -58.37
N THR A 87 1.76 13.16 -59.52
CA THR A 87 0.95 11.94 -59.67
C THR A 87 1.83 10.69 -59.52
N GLY A 88 1.30 9.63 -58.91
CA GLY A 88 1.95 8.30 -58.86
C GLY A 88 2.67 7.97 -57.53
N ALA A 89 3.71 7.15 -57.61
CA ALA A 89 4.45 6.61 -56.46
C ALA A 89 4.95 7.63 -55.41
N PRO A 90 5.41 8.85 -55.77
CA PRO A 90 5.84 9.84 -54.79
C PRO A 90 4.74 10.29 -53.82
N ARG A 91 3.47 10.36 -54.28
CA ARG A 91 2.33 10.71 -53.41
C ARG A 91 2.04 9.63 -52.37
N LEU A 92 2.11 8.38 -52.78
CA LEU A 92 1.91 7.25 -51.87
C LEU A 92 3.02 7.17 -50.82
N LEU A 93 4.26 7.43 -51.20
CA LEU A 93 5.40 7.47 -50.27
C LEU A 93 5.29 8.63 -49.27
N ALA A 94 4.87 9.82 -49.71
CA ALA A 94 4.64 10.94 -48.80
C ALA A 94 3.50 10.65 -47.80
N ALA A 95 2.38 10.11 -48.29
CA ALA A 95 1.25 9.76 -47.44
C ALA A 95 1.58 8.67 -46.41
N SER A 96 2.28 7.60 -46.86
CA SER A 96 2.70 6.51 -45.95
C SER A 96 3.77 6.96 -44.97
N GLY A 97 4.68 7.84 -45.36
CA GLY A 97 5.70 8.42 -44.46
C GLY A 97 5.10 9.24 -43.34
N GLU A 98 4.12 10.10 -43.61
CA GLU A 98 3.45 10.90 -42.59
C GLU A 98 2.53 10.05 -41.69
N ALA A 99 1.84 9.07 -42.24
CA ALA A 99 1.07 8.12 -41.42
C ALA A 99 1.98 7.33 -40.47
N ALA A 100 3.11 6.81 -40.99
CA ALA A 100 4.08 6.08 -40.18
C ALA A 100 4.69 6.97 -39.06
N ARG A 101 5.01 8.23 -39.37
CA ARG A 101 5.53 9.19 -38.41
C ARG A 101 4.52 9.47 -37.28
N THR A 102 3.23 9.62 -37.62
CA THR A 102 2.17 9.83 -36.63
C THR A 102 2.03 8.63 -35.71
N VAL A 103 2.09 7.40 -36.20
CA VAL A 103 2.05 6.19 -35.40
C VAL A 103 3.30 6.08 -34.52
N TYR A 104 4.47 6.36 -35.05
CA TYR A 104 5.73 6.32 -34.32
C TYR A 104 5.78 7.35 -33.17
N SER A 105 5.33 8.60 -33.42
CA SER A 105 5.29 9.62 -32.36
C SER A 105 4.34 9.22 -31.23
N TRP A 106 3.18 8.65 -31.57
CA TRP A 106 2.24 8.16 -30.58
C TRP A 106 2.82 7.00 -29.74
N ASP A 107 3.49 6.04 -30.39
CA ASP A 107 4.13 4.92 -29.69
C ASP A 107 5.23 5.42 -28.75
N HIS A 108 6.05 6.35 -29.20
CA HIS A 108 7.09 6.99 -28.39
C HIS A 108 6.50 7.75 -27.19
N GLU A 109 5.48 8.59 -27.40
CA GLU A 109 4.82 9.36 -26.35
C GLU A 109 4.10 8.45 -25.34
N SER A 110 3.47 7.36 -25.81
CA SER A 110 2.86 6.38 -24.91
C SER A 110 3.90 5.64 -24.07
N GLY A 111 5.07 5.36 -24.62
CA GLY A 111 6.21 4.78 -23.89
C GLY A 111 6.74 5.72 -22.81
N VAL A 112 6.88 7.00 -23.09
CA VAL A 112 7.27 8.02 -22.10
C VAL A 112 6.22 8.16 -21.00
N ALA A 113 4.93 8.16 -21.37
CA ALA A 113 3.83 8.20 -20.41
C ALA A 113 3.80 6.93 -19.51
N ALA A 114 4.05 5.75 -20.08
CA ALA A 114 4.18 4.51 -19.33
C ALA A 114 5.38 4.54 -18.35
N ALA A 115 6.50 5.17 -18.76
CA ALA A 115 7.66 5.36 -17.87
C ALA A 115 7.32 6.21 -16.63
N ALA A 116 6.35 7.12 -16.74
CA ALA A 116 5.87 7.90 -15.58
C ALA A 116 5.22 7.06 -14.49
N LEU A 117 4.77 5.83 -14.78
CA LEU A 117 4.28 4.88 -13.78
C LEU A 117 5.39 4.26 -12.91
N THR A 118 6.65 4.37 -13.34
CA THR A 118 7.79 3.78 -12.63
C THR A 118 7.94 4.36 -11.21
N ALA A 119 7.78 5.68 -11.06
CA ALA A 119 7.89 6.33 -9.75
C ALA A 119 6.79 5.91 -8.76
N PRO A 120 5.49 5.90 -9.14
CA PRO A 120 4.43 5.37 -8.27
C PRO A 120 4.60 3.88 -7.93
N LEU A 121 5.03 3.04 -8.89
CA LEU A 121 5.29 1.62 -8.64
C LEU A 121 6.46 1.41 -7.66
N THR A 122 7.54 2.17 -7.83
CA THR A 122 8.68 2.12 -6.91
C THR A 122 8.27 2.56 -5.51
N ARG A 123 7.47 3.63 -5.40
CA ARG A 123 6.93 4.08 -4.11
C ARG A 123 6.05 3.02 -3.46
N LEU A 124 5.18 2.37 -4.24
CA LEU A 124 4.36 1.26 -3.74
C LEU A 124 5.23 0.11 -3.21
N GLY A 125 6.27 -0.28 -3.95
CA GLY A 125 7.22 -1.32 -3.53
C GLY A 125 7.94 -0.98 -2.23
N THR A 126 8.39 0.28 -2.08
CA THR A 126 9.06 0.73 -0.84
C THR A 126 8.10 0.80 0.35
N ALA A 127 6.86 1.24 0.14
CA ALA A 127 5.85 1.31 1.19
C ALA A 127 5.39 -0.07 1.68
N VAL A 128 5.29 -1.06 0.77
CA VAL A 128 4.86 -2.41 1.16
C VAL A 128 5.97 -3.23 1.83
N ALA A 129 7.23 -2.98 1.51
CA ALA A 129 8.37 -3.81 1.95
C ALA A 129 8.49 -4.01 3.48
N PRO A 130 8.31 -3.01 4.35
CA PRO A 130 8.33 -3.21 5.79
C PRO A 130 7.15 -4.03 6.30
N LEU A 131 5.98 -3.92 5.67
CA LEU A 131 4.76 -4.63 6.05
C LEU A 131 4.81 -6.11 5.67
N LEU A 132 5.45 -6.46 4.55
CA LEU A 132 5.64 -7.87 4.12
C LEU A 132 6.47 -8.69 5.11
N ARG A 133 7.34 -8.06 5.90
CA ARG A 133 8.17 -8.74 6.89
C ARG A 133 7.41 -9.13 8.15
N ARG A 134 6.20 -8.64 8.31
CA ARG A 134 5.34 -8.92 9.47
C ARG A 134 4.43 -10.11 9.17
N GLU A 135 4.45 -11.10 10.03
CA GLU A 135 3.61 -12.31 9.88
C GLU A 135 2.11 -12.00 9.92
N ASP A 136 1.73 -11.01 10.74
CA ASP A 136 0.35 -10.58 10.95
C ASP A 136 -0.23 -9.76 9.79
N LEU A 137 0.61 -9.02 9.05
CA LEU A 137 0.18 -8.08 8.00
C LEU A 137 0.64 -8.49 6.59
N GLY A 138 1.72 -9.27 6.49
CA GLY A 138 2.35 -9.62 5.23
C GLY A 138 1.40 -10.14 4.15
N PRO A 139 0.57 -11.16 4.43
CA PRO A 139 -0.36 -11.69 3.43
C PRO A 139 -1.38 -10.66 2.93
N ALA A 140 -1.88 -9.79 3.82
CA ALA A 140 -2.83 -8.75 3.47
C ALA A 140 -2.16 -7.60 2.67
N ALA A 141 -0.94 -7.20 3.04
CA ALA A 141 -0.15 -6.22 2.31
C ALA A 141 0.24 -6.72 0.91
N ASP A 142 0.59 -8.00 0.77
CA ASP A 142 0.86 -8.63 -0.53
C ASP A 142 -0.37 -8.65 -1.43
N ALA A 143 -1.55 -8.94 -0.86
CA ALA A 143 -2.81 -8.90 -1.60
C ALA A 143 -3.11 -7.50 -2.15
N VAL A 144 -2.86 -6.45 -1.35
CA VAL A 144 -3.01 -5.04 -1.79
C VAL A 144 -2.00 -4.72 -2.89
N PHE A 145 -0.73 -5.08 -2.71
CA PHE A 145 0.31 -4.87 -3.72
C PHE A 145 -0.04 -5.57 -5.04
N THR A 146 -0.45 -6.82 -4.99
CA THR A 146 -0.83 -7.61 -6.18
C THR A 146 -2.06 -7.01 -6.87
N ALA A 147 -3.07 -6.58 -6.11
CA ALA A 147 -4.24 -5.91 -6.68
C ALA A 147 -3.87 -4.60 -7.36
N ALA A 148 -3.00 -3.79 -6.75
CA ALA A 148 -2.56 -2.51 -7.30
C ALA A 148 -1.68 -2.67 -8.55
N ALA A 149 -0.70 -3.59 -8.50
CA ALA A 149 0.29 -3.72 -9.55
C ALA A 149 -0.18 -4.53 -10.76
N ARG A 150 -1.05 -5.54 -10.56
CA ARG A 150 -1.45 -6.47 -11.63
C ARG A 150 -2.92 -6.33 -12.05
N HIS A 151 -3.75 -5.73 -11.22
CA HIS A 151 -5.20 -5.68 -11.42
C HIS A 151 -5.76 -4.27 -11.13
N HIS A 152 -5.03 -3.23 -11.55
CA HIS A 152 -5.35 -1.83 -11.26
C HIS A 152 -6.76 -1.40 -11.74
N GLY A 153 -7.31 -2.05 -12.77
CA GLY A 153 -8.68 -1.81 -13.25
C GLY A 153 -9.78 -2.62 -12.54
N ASP A 154 -9.44 -3.53 -11.60
CA ASP A 154 -10.42 -4.32 -10.86
C ASP A 154 -10.73 -3.69 -9.49
N ASP A 155 -11.67 -2.75 -9.49
CA ASP A 155 -12.11 -2.04 -8.28
C ASP A 155 -12.63 -2.96 -7.19
N ALA A 156 -13.33 -4.03 -7.57
CA ALA A 156 -13.88 -4.97 -6.61
C ALA A 156 -12.79 -5.78 -5.90
N ARG A 157 -11.74 -6.16 -6.63
CA ARG A 157 -10.58 -6.85 -6.09
C ARG A 157 -9.78 -5.95 -5.19
N MET A 158 -9.51 -4.71 -5.60
CA MET A 158 -8.84 -3.71 -4.80
C MET A 158 -9.58 -3.44 -3.49
N ALA A 159 -10.90 -3.23 -3.55
CA ALA A 159 -11.70 -2.98 -2.37
C ALA A 159 -11.71 -4.16 -1.39
N ARG A 160 -11.67 -5.41 -1.89
CA ARG A 160 -11.52 -6.60 -1.03
C ARG A 160 -10.15 -6.64 -0.35
N ALA A 161 -9.08 -6.40 -1.11
CA ALA A 161 -7.72 -6.40 -0.58
C ALA A 161 -7.52 -5.33 0.50
N LEU A 162 -8.00 -4.11 0.26
CA LEU A 162 -7.93 -3.01 1.22
C LEU A 162 -8.74 -3.29 2.50
N ARG A 163 -9.92 -3.91 2.38
CA ARG A 163 -10.70 -4.31 3.57
C ARG A 163 -9.95 -5.35 4.40
N ALA A 164 -9.42 -6.39 3.77
CA ALA A 164 -8.65 -7.42 4.47
C ALA A 164 -7.40 -6.83 5.15
N PHE A 165 -6.70 -5.91 4.49
CA PHE A 165 -5.57 -5.20 5.07
C PHE A 165 -5.98 -4.35 6.27
N HIS A 166 -7.10 -3.62 6.18
CA HIS A 166 -7.60 -2.79 7.27
C HIS A 166 -8.02 -3.63 8.49
N GLU A 167 -8.61 -4.80 8.28
CA GLU A 167 -8.95 -5.76 9.34
C GLU A 167 -7.71 -6.31 10.03
N ALA A 168 -6.70 -6.72 9.26
CA ALA A 168 -5.42 -7.19 9.78
C ALA A 168 -4.69 -6.08 10.56
N LEU A 169 -4.66 -4.85 10.04
CA LEU A 169 -4.07 -3.69 10.71
C LEU A 169 -4.77 -3.40 12.04
N ARG A 170 -6.10 -3.42 12.06
CA ARG A 170 -6.87 -3.21 13.30
C ARG A 170 -6.51 -4.25 14.35
N SER A 171 -6.44 -5.52 13.94
CA SER A 171 -6.04 -6.60 14.85
C SER A 171 -4.61 -6.43 15.38
N ALA A 172 -3.68 -5.98 14.52
CA ALA A 172 -2.29 -5.74 14.91
C ALA A 172 -2.13 -4.53 15.86
N LEU A 173 -3.02 -3.54 15.76
CA LEU A 173 -3.02 -2.35 16.62
C LEU A 173 -3.76 -2.57 17.96
N GLU A 174 -4.60 -3.59 18.05
CA GLU A 174 -5.28 -3.91 19.29
C GLU A 174 -4.26 -4.26 20.39
N PRO A 175 -4.37 -3.65 21.59
CA PRO A 175 -3.52 -4.02 22.69
C PRO A 175 -3.77 -5.51 23.03
N PRO A 176 -2.71 -6.28 23.33
CA PRO A 176 -2.89 -7.67 23.74
C PRO A 176 -3.87 -7.72 24.90
N ALA A 177 -4.89 -8.57 24.75
CA ALA A 177 -5.91 -8.75 25.77
C ALA A 177 -5.23 -8.92 27.14
N PRO A 178 -5.68 -8.22 28.19
CA PRO A 178 -5.07 -8.37 29.51
C PRO A 178 -5.09 -9.85 29.86
N VAL A 179 -3.89 -10.42 29.96
CA VAL A 179 -3.76 -11.81 30.42
C VAL A 179 -4.40 -11.84 31.79
N HIS A 180 -5.66 -12.27 31.86
CA HIS A 180 -6.29 -12.58 33.12
C HIS A 180 -5.41 -13.64 33.74
N ARG A 181 -4.49 -13.22 34.63
CA ARG A 181 -3.75 -14.14 35.48
C ARG A 181 -4.82 -14.97 36.17
N SER A 182 -5.02 -16.16 35.64
CA SER A 182 -5.94 -17.13 36.23
C SER A 182 -5.57 -17.17 37.71
N ARG A 183 -6.51 -16.72 38.54
CA ARG A 183 -6.35 -16.71 40.01
C ARG A 183 -5.76 -18.04 40.39
N SER A 184 -4.53 -18.01 40.92
CA SER A 184 -3.74 -19.20 41.17
C SER A 184 -4.60 -20.24 41.91
N PRO A 185 -4.51 -21.52 41.52
CA PRO A 185 -5.35 -22.60 42.09
C PRO A 185 -5.20 -22.74 43.60
N LEU A 186 -4.15 -22.15 44.20
CA LEU A 186 -3.92 -22.10 45.63
C LEU A 186 -5.02 -21.38 46.43
N ARG A 187 -5.70 -20.36 45.87
CA ARG A 187 -6.82 -19.70 46.57
C ARG A 187 -8.11 -20.54 46.59
N ARG A 188 -8.29 -21.47 45.66
CA ARG A 188 -9.44 -22.39 45.66
C ARG A 188 -9.33 -23.48 46.73
N ARG A 189 -8.10 -23.88 47.09
CA ARG A 189 -7.89 -24.88 48.18
C ARG A 189 -8.17 -24.27 49.56
N ALA A 190 -7.71 -23.06 49.83
CA ALA A 190 -7.95 -22.39 51.11
C ALA A 190 -9.44 -22.11 51.40
N ALA A 191 -10.25 -21.87 50.36
CA ALA A 191 -11.70 -21.65 50.53
C ALA A 191 -12.48 -22.97 50.74
N ARG A 192 -11.92 -24.12 50.35
CA ARG A 192 -12.56 -25.44 50.55
C ARG A 192 -12.31 -26.00 51.93
N ASP A 193 -11.17 -25.65 52.56
CA ASP A 193 -10.81 -26.09 53.92
C ASP A 193 -11.43 -25.22 55.02
N ALA A 194 -12.10 -24.11 54.65
CA ALA A 194 -12.76 -23.20 55.62
C ALA A 194 -14.25 -23.50 55.83
N LEU A 195 -14.81 -24.55 55.23
CA LEU A 195 -16.20 -24.96 55.50
C LEU A 195 -16.26 -25.80 56.79
N PRO A 196 -17.01 -25.38 57.80
CA PRO A 196 -17.18 -26.16 59.04
C PRO A 196 -17.90 -27.47 58.70
N ARG A 197 -17.28 -28.59 59.12
CA ARG A 197 -17.90 -29.90 59.09
C ARG A 197 -18.94 -29.92 60.21
N GLY A 198 -20.22 -29.77 59.87
CA GLY A 198 -21.32 -30.09 60.81
C GLY A 198 -21.71 -31.53 60.71
#